data_6da1ad01bf9b073fb69227dc7d61886f
#
_entry.id   6da1ad01bf9b073fb69227dc7d61886f
#
_cell.length_a   1.000
_cell.length_b   1.000
_cell.length_c   1.000
_cell.angle_alpha   90.00
_cell.angle_beta   90.00
_cell.angle_gamma   90.00
#
_symmetry.space_group_name_H-M   'P 1'
#
loop_
_entity.id
_entity.type
_entity.pdbx_description
1 polymer ?
#
loop_
_entity_poly.entity_id
_entity_poly.type
_entity_poly.pdbx_seq_one_letter_code
_entity_poly.pdbx_strand_id
1 'polypeptide(L)'
;MNDTPDDTKPLAWITGAGGLIGSHIVRTAAVHAPSWRVRGLTRSDLDLTNFRDVQRQFEADLPELVVHCAAMSDPEVCEKQLTQTRL
;
A
#
# COMPACT_ATOMS: atom_id res chain seq x y z
N MET A 1 18.61 -1.16 -22.29
CA MET A 1 18.08 -1.11 -21.66
C MET A 1 17.37 -0.18 -21.33
N ASN A 2 16.65 -0.24 -20.99
CA ASN A 2 15.84 0.75 -20.74
C ASN A 2 15.60 0.90 -19.35
N ASP A 3 16.28 1.76 -18.74
CA ASP A 3 16.13 2.02 -17.37
C ASP A 3 15.17 3.11 -17.12
N THR A 4 14.42 3.51 -18.07
CA THR A 4 13.42 4.52 -17.90
C THR A 4 12.38 4.03 -16.91
N PRO A 5 12.01 4.83 -15.92
CA PRO A 5 10.91 4.46 -15.04
C PRO A 5 9.69 4.17 -15.88
N ASP A 6 8.98 3.13 -15.53
CA ASP A 6 7.85 2.75 -16.32
C ASP A 6 6.62 3.52 -15.88
N ASP A 7 6.58 4.79 -16.23
CA ASP A 7 5.51 5.69 -15.83
C ASP A 7 4.19 5.36 -16.48
N THR A 8 4.21 4.48 -17.47
CA THR A 8 2.97 4.07 -18.13
C THR A 8 2.22 3.00 -17.34
N LYS A 9 2.90 2.33 -16.40
CA LYS A 9 2.23 1.34 -15.57
C LYS A 9 1.47 2.03 -14.45
N PRO A 10 0.29 1.52 -14.11
CA PRO A 10 -0.44 2.06 -12.98
C PRO A 10 0.29 1.81 -11.67
N LEU A 11 0.13 2.72 -10.74
CA LEU A 11 0.79 2.64 -9.44
C LEU A 11 -0.19 2.11 -8.39
N ALA A 12 0.28 1.16 -7.60
CA ALA A 12 -0.45 0.66 -6.46
C ALA A 12 0.32 0.99 -5.18
N TRP A 13 -0.40 1.46 -4.17
CA TRP A 13 0.16 1.65 -2.85
C TRP A 13 -0.16 0.43 -2.00
N ILE A 14 0.82 -0.03 -1.25
CA ILE A 14 0.63 -1.08 -0.25
C ILE A 14 0.93 -0.45 1.10
N THR A 15 -0.10 -0.04 1.82
CA THR A 15 0.10 0.51 3.16
C THR A 15 0.33 -0.63 4.15
N GLY A 16 0.99 -0.33 5.26
CA GLY A 16 1.36 -1.38 6.20
C GLY A 16 2.43 -2.31 5.65
N ALA A 17 3.29 -1.77 4.77
CA ALA A 17 4.30 -2.59 4.08
C ALA A 17 5.37 -3.15 5.02
N GLY A 18 5.48 -2.62 6.24
CA GLY A 18 6.38 -3.16 7.24
C GLY A 18 5.86 -4.40 7.95
N GLY A 19 4.57 -4.70 7.81
CA GLY A 19 3.97 -5.87 8.42
C GLY A 19 4.18 -7.14 7.61
N LEU A 20 3.72 -8.25 8.15
CA LEU A 20 3.94 -9.56 7.53
C LEU A 20 3.29 -9.67 6.15
N ILE A 21 2.02 -9.32 6.07
CA ILE A 21 1.28 -9.43 4.81
C ILE A 21 1.73 -8.38 3.81
N GLY A 22 1.83 -7.13 4.24
CA GLY A 22 2.21 -6.05 3.35
C GLY A 22 3.60 -6.24 2.76
N SER A 23 4.57 -6.66 3.57
CA SER A 23 5.92 -6.90 3.08
C SER A 23 5.96 -8.05 2.08
N HIS A 24 5.15 -9.07 2.30
CA HIS A 24 5.07 -10.19 1.38
C HIS A 24 4.52 -9.75 0.03
N ILE A 25 3.46 -8.95 0.04
CA ILE A 25 2.88 -8.45 -1.20
C ILE A 25 3.90 -7.63 -1.98
N VAL A 26 4.61 -6.73 -1.30
CA VAL A 26 5.61 -5.89 -1.96
C VAL A 26 6.70 -6.75 -2.59
N ARG A 27 7.19 -7.76 -1.86
CA ARG A 27 8.28 -8.60 -2.36
C ARG A 27 7.88 -9.45 -3.55
N THR A 28 6.62 -9.89 -3.60
CA THR A 28 6.18 -10.79 -4.64
C THR A 28 5.46 -10.07 -5.79
N ALA A 29 5.26 -8.78 -5.69
CA ALA A 29 4.51 -8.04 -6.69
C ALA A 29 5.14 -8.10 -8.09
N ALA A 30 6.46 -8.06 -8.17
CA ALA A 30 7.13 -8.11 -9.45
C ALA A 30 6.88 -9.42 -10.19
N VAL A 31 6.65 -10.50 -9.43
CA VAL A 31 6.38 -11.81 -10.00
C VAL A 31 4.90 -11.95 -10.37
N HIS A 32 4.01 -11.54 -9.47
CA HIS A 32 2.58 -11.78 -9.62
C HIS A 32 1.82 -10.65 -10.29
N ALA A 33 2.35 -9.45 -10.27
CA ALA A 33 1.69 -8.30 -10.86
C ALA A 33 2.69 -7.42 -11.63
N PRO A 34 3.35 -7.97 -12.65
CA PRO A 34 4.41 -7.24 -13.35
C PRO A 34 3.90 -6.04 -14.14
N SER A 35 2.60 -5.94 -14.36
CA SER A 35 2.03 -4.79 -15.06
C SER A 35 1.76 -3.60 -14.15
N TRP A 36 2.07 -3.72 -12.87
CA TRP A 36 1.86 -2.65 -11.91
C TRP A 36 3.17 -2.13 -11.35
N ARG A 37 3.23 -0.83 -11.08
CA ARG A 37 4.26 -0.29 -10.21
C ARG A 37 3.71 -0.40 -8.79
N VAL A 38 4.53 -0.86 -7.86
CA VAL A 38 4.10 -1.07 -6.49
C VAL A 38 4.98 -0.26 -5.56
N ARG A 39 4.35 0.53 -4.70
CA ARG A 39 5.05 1.29 -3.68
C ARG A 39 4.59 0.84 -2.32
N GLY A 40 5.51 0.27 -1.55
CA GLY A 40 5.25 -0.12 -0.18
C GLY A 40 5.44 1.08 0.75
N LEU A 41 4.45 1.34 1.58
CA LEU A 41 4.49 2.44 2.52
C LEU A 41 4.41 1.90 3.93
N THR A 42 5.49 2.06 4.68
CA THR A 42 5.51 1.71 6.09
C THR A 42 5.01 2.90 6.90
N ARG A 43 4.84 2.71 8.20
CA ARG A 43 4.44 3.79 9.08
C ARG A 43 5.45 4.94 9.05
N SER A 44 6.73 4.63 8.86
CA SER A 44 7.76 5.66 8.76
C SER A 44 7.66 6.44 7.47
N ASP A 45 7.16 5.81 6.40
CA ASP A 45 7.02 6.48 5.12
C ASP A 45 5.80 7.39 5.10
N LEU A 46 4.72 6.94 5.70
CA LEU A 46 3.47 7.67 5.68
C LEU A 46 2.65 7.34 6.90
N ASP A 47 2.39 8.34 7.73
CA ASP A 47 1.54 8.19 8.89
C ASP A 47 0.10 8.37 8.46
N LEU A 48 -0.65 7.29 8.45
CA LEU A 48 -2.04 7.30 7.99
C LEU A 48 -2.96 8.08 8.90
N THR A 49 -2.51 8.43 10.11
CA THR A 49 -3.30 9.28 11.01
C THR A 49 -3.12 10.76 10.69
N ASN A 50 -2.12 11.11 9.89
CA ASN A 50 -1.89 12.49 9.49
C ASN A 50 -2.52 12.72 8.12
N PHE A 51 -3.76 13.20 8.14
CA PHE A 51 -4.54 13.36 6.92
C PHE A 51 -3.87 14.27 5.90
N ARG A 52 -3.21 15.31 6.36
CA ARG A 52 -2.55 16.26 5.46
C ARG A 52 -1.41 15.61 4.69
N ASP A 53 -0.62 14.79 5.38
CA ASP A 53 0.47 14.07 4.73
C ASP A 53 -0.04 13.03 3.76
N VAL A 54 -1.11 12.33 4.12
CA VAL A 54 -1.72 11.35 3.23
C VAL A 54 -2.20 12.03 1.96
N GLN A 55 -2.90 13.16 2.10
CA GLN A 55 -3.41 13.88 0.96
C GLN A 55 -2.27 14.36 0.05
N ARG A 56 -1.23 14.92 0.66
CA ARG A 56 -0.08 15.42 -0.10
C ARG A 56 0.60 14.30 -0.88
N GLN A 57 0.82 13.17 -0.22
CA GLN A 57 1.48 12.04 -0.86
C GLN A 57 0.60 11.45 -1.96
N PHE A 58 -0.69 11.38 -1.71
CA PHE A 58 -1.63 10.87 -2.71
C PHE A 58 -1.64 11.74 -3.96
N GLU A 59 -1.65 13.06 -3.77
CA GLU A 59 -1.64 13.98 -4.91
C GLU A 59 -0.34 13.91 -5.69
N ALA A 60 0.77 13.64 -5.00
CA ALA A 60 2.05 13.50 -5.67
C ALA A 60 2.16 12.20 -6.44
N ASP A 61 1.66 11.11 -5.89
CA ASP A 61 1.82 9.78 -6.48
C ASP A 61 0.67 9.39 -7.40
N LEU A 62 -0.53 9.83 -7.13
CA LEU A 62 -1.74 9.49 -7.88
C LEU A 62 -1.89 7.98 -8.09
N PRO A 63 -1.93 7.20 -6.99
CA PRO A 63 -2.08 5.75 -7.13
C PRO A 63 -3.46 5.39 -7.68
N GLU A 64 -3.51 4.35 -8.47
CA GLU A 64 -4.76 3.85 -9.01
C GLU A 64 -5.37 2.78 -8.12
N LEU A 65 -4.58 2.20 -7.21
CA LEU A 65 -5.04 1.18 -6.30
C LEU A 65 -4.33 1.37 -4.96
N VAL A 66 -5.07 1.20 -3.88
CA VAL A 66 -4.50 1.22 -2.54
C VAL A 66 -4.88 -0.09 -1.85
N VAL A 67 -3.87 -0.86 -1.46
CA VAL A 67 -4.07 -2.07 -0.68
C VAL A 67 -3.65 -1.76 0.75
N HIS A 68 -4.61 -1.83 1.67
CA HIS A 68 -4.38 -1.43 3.05
C HIS A 68 -4.15 -2.67 3.92
N CYS A 69 -2.92 -2.85 4.37
CA CYS A 69 -2.52 -4.00 5.16
C CYS A 69 -2.23 -3.66 6.62
N ALA A 70 -2.51 -2.42 7.03
CA ALA A 70 -2.17 -1.99 8.38
C ALA A 70 -3.01 -2.70 9.43
N ALA A 71 -2.41 -2.89 10.61
CA ALA A 71 -3.10 -3.36 11.80
C ALA A 71 -3.68 -4.78 11.70
N MET A 72 -3.07 -5.63 10.92
CA MET A 72 -3.53 -7.01 10.76
C MET A 72 -2.77 -8.00 11.63
N SER A 73 -2.14 -7.53 12.70
CA SER A 73 -1.34 -8.41 13.56
C SER A 73 -2.16 -9.03 14.70
N ASP A 74 -3.32 -8.47 15.02
CA ASP A 74 -4.16 -8.95 16.11
C ASP A 74 -5.49 -9.45 15.53
N PRO A 75 -5.83 -10.73 15.70
CA PRO A 75 -7.07 -11.27 15.14
C PRO A 75 -8.33 -10.56 15.61
N GLU A 76 -8.40 -10.16 16.87
CA GLU A 76 -9.56 -9.43 17.36
C GLU A 76 -9.71 -8.08 16.68
N VAL A 77 -8.60 -7.37 16.52
CA VAL A 77 -8.61 -6.08 15.83
C VAL A 77 -9.02 -6.29 14.37
N CYS A 78 -8.51 -7.33 13.74
CA CYS A 78 -8.87 -7.65 12.37
C CYS A 78 -10.37 -7.90 12.22
N GLU A 79 -10.95 -8.65 13.13
CA GLU A 79 -12.39 -8.92 13.06
C GLU A 79 -13.20 -7.65 13.21
N LYS A 80 -12.82 -6.78 14.14
CA LYS A 80 -13.52 -5.52 14.33
C LYS A 80 -13.41 -4.62 13.11
N GLN A 81 -12.24 -4.58 12.51
CA GLN A 81 -12.02 -3.77 11.32
C GLN A 81 -12.82 -4.30 10.13
N LEU A 82 -12.88 -5.60 9.97
CA LEU A 82 -13.68 -6.19 8.91
C LEU A 82 -15.16 -5.86 9.08
N THR A 83 -15.64 -5.92 10.32
CA THR A 83 -17.03 -5.57 10.61
C THR A 83 -17.32 -4.12 10.26
N GLN A 84 -16.41 -3.22 10.61
CA GLN A 84 -16.56 -1.81 10.30
C GLN A 84 -16.48 -1.54 8.80
N THR A 85 -15.64 -2.26 8.11
CA THR A 85 -15.46 -2.07 6.68
C THR A 85 -16.70 -2.46 5.89
N ARG A 86 -17.48 -3.39 6.40
CA ARG A 86 -18.69 -3.83 5.72
C ARG A 86 -19.83 -2.82 5.79
N LEU A 87 -19.72 -1.89 6.69
CA LEU A 87 -20.73 -0.84 6.82
C LEU A 87 -20.46 0.30 5.85
#